data_68cf9cd9e358b0baa2f94602cbc91657
#
_entry.id   68cf9cd9e358b0baa2f94602cbc91657
#
_cell.length_a   1.000
_cell.length_b   1.000
_cell.length_c   1.000
_cell.angle_alpha   90.00
_cell.angle_beta   90.00
_cell.angle_gamma   90.00
#
_symmetry.space_group_name_H-M   'P 1'
#
loop_
_entity.id
_entity.type
_entity.pdbx_description
1 polymer ?
#
loop_
_entity_poly.entity_id
_entity_poly.type
_entity_poly.pdbx_seq_one_letter_code
_entity_poly.pdbx_strand_id
1 'polypeptide(L)'
;IASGCRATQSKYVVWMDGDGQHRTEDVVRVVNELVAGDFEWVIGCRDKKSHQVSSRKFGKFILKQCVRVVIGENELDFNSGLRGFQTSVLSKYLSFIEGGFGASTTTTLLMKKALHYGTSIDITVMERSGSSSVRQLRDGMRSMLLIFKIAMLFSPLKIIGGLGLFQFTVGIIYGFFRAVVEHQGFPILSVIITISGIQTIFVGLVLDQMANIRFALNEK
;
A
#
# COMPACT_ATOMS: atom_id res chain seq x y z
N ILE A 1 8.54 5.49 14.65
CA ILE A 1 7.17 6.01 14.56
C ILE A 1 6.29 5.34 15.62
N ALA A 2 6.03 4.03 15.57
CA ALA A 2 5.11 3.35 16.50
C ALA A 2 5.46 3.58 17.98
N SER A 3 6.74 3.48 18.35
CA SER A 3 7.19 3.75 19.73
C SER A 3 6.91 5.20 20.18
N GLY A 4 7.13 6.18 19.29
CA GLY A 4 6.81 7.58 19.59
C GLY A 4 5.30 7.81 19.73
N CYS A 5 4.48 7.17 18.90
CA CYS A 5 3.03 7.25 19.00
C CYS A 5 2.48 6.65 20.30
N ARG A 6 3.10 5.57 20.80
CA ARG A 6 2.72 4.98 22.09
C ARG A 6 3.14 5.83 23.30
N ALA A 7 4.20 6.59 23.17
CA ALA A 7 4.72 7.43 24.25
C ALA A 7 3.99 8.77 24.37
N THR A 8 3.23 9.19 23.34
CA THR A 8 2.53 10.47 23.38
C THR A 8 1.15 10.36 24.05
N GLN A 9 0.78 11.39 24.82
CA GLN A 9 -0.57 11.58 25.37
C GLN A 9 -1.32 12.71 24.65
N SER A 10 -0.71 13.31 23.63
CA SER A 10 -1.32 14.41 22.88
C SER A 10 -2.48 13.91 22.02
N LYS A 11 -3.50 14.75 21.83
CA LYS A 11 -4.66 14.46 20.98
C LYS A 11 -4.27 14.21 19.53
N TYR A 12 -3.24 14.90 19.06
CA TYR A 12 -2.71 14.79 17.70
C TYR A 12 -1.24 14.42 17.69
N VAL A 13 -0.84 13.66 16.69
CA VAL A 13 0.56 13.31 16.44
C VAL A 13 0.91 13.64 15.00
N VAL A 14 2.05 14.30 14.81
CA VAL A 14 2.61 14.60 13.51
C VAL A 14 4.00 13.99 13.45
N TRP A 15 4.33 13.35 12.35
CA TRP A 15 5.71 12.94 12.07
C TRP A 15 6.19 13.47 10.73
N MET A 16 7.48 13.62 10.61
CA MET A 16 8.15 13.99 9.37
C MET A 16 9.46 13.23 9.21
N ASP A 17 9.96 13.14 7.99
CA ASP A 17 11.30 12.62 7.74
C ASP A 17 12.35 13.62 8.28
N GLY A 18 13.38 13.09 8.98
CA GLY A 18 14.41 13.91 9.61
C GLY A 18 15.56 14.32 8.69
N ASP A 19 15.34 14.39 7.38
CA ASP A 19 16.35 14.69 6.36
C ASP A 19 16.42 16.17 5.95
N GLY A 20 15.70 17.02 6.67
CA GLY A 20 15.69 18.47 6.46
C GLY A 20 14.92 18.95 5.22
N GLN A 21 14.18 18.07 4.57
CA GLN A 21 13.43 18.43 3.36
C GLN A 21 12.10 19.14 3.64
N HIS A 22 11.53 18.96 4.85
CA HIS A 22 10.25 19.54 5.23
C HIS A 22 10.42 20.90 5.94
N ARG A 23 9.63 21.87 5.52
CA ARG A 23 9.62 23.21 6.13
C ARG A 23 8.79 23.20 7.42
N THR A 24 9.19 24.00 8.39
CA THR A 24 8.45 24.16 9.65
C THR A 24 7.03 24.68 9.42
N GLU A 25 6.86 25.59 8.44
CA GLU A 25 5.57 26.16 8.08
C GLU A 25 4.59 25.08 7.60
N ASP A 26 5.07 24.08 6.85
CA ASP A 26 4.24 22.97 6.36
C ASP A 26 3.81 22.05 7.51
N VAL A 27 4.66 21.86 8.53
CA VAL A 27 4.28 21.12 9.76
C VAL A 27 3.16 21.87 10.50
N VAL A 28 3.28 23.19 10.65
CA VAL A 28 2.24 24.03 11.29
C VAL A 28 0.93 23.96 10.48
N ARG A 29 1.00 23.99 9.16
CA ARG A 29 -0.19 23.84 8.29
C ARG A 29 -0.87 22.50 8.49
N VAL A 30 -0.13 21.39 8.56
CA VAL A 30 -0.69 20.06 8.85
C VAL A 30 -1.39 20.04 10.20
N VAL A 31 -0.81 20.64 11.24
CA VAL A 31 -1.42 20.73 12.59
C VAL A 31 -2.69 21.56 12.53
N ASN A 32 -2.65 22.73 11.92
CA ASN A 32 -3.80 23.62 11.81
C ASN A 32 -4.96 22.96 11.07
N GLU A 33 -4.66 22.25 9.99
CA GLU A 33 -5.67 21.54 9.22
C GLU A 33 -6.33 20.41 10.02
N LEU A 34 -5.53 19.63 10.79
CA LEU A 34 -6.06 18.61 11.70
C LEU A 34 -7.00 19.19 12.75
N VAL A 35 -6.64 20.34 13.33
CA VAL A 35 -7.40 20.96 14.44
C VAL A 35 -8.65 21.69 13.89
N ALA A 36 -8.48 22.48 12.83
CA ALA A 36 -9.56 23.32 12.30
C ALA A 36 -10.58 22.54 11.48
N GLY A 37 -10.12 21.52 10.72
CA GLY A 37 -10.96 20.72 9.85
C GLY A 37 -11.57 19.47 10.52
N ASP A 38 -11.27 19.24 11.81
CA ASP A 38 -11.64 18.02 12.54
C ASP A 38 -11.31 16.72 11.79
N PHE A 39 -10.20 16.75 11.02
CA PHE A 39 -9.75 15.60 10.27
C PHE A 39 -9.08 14.57 11.19
N GLU A 40 -9.31 13.30 10.90
CA GLU A 40 -8.66 12.19 11.58
C GLU A 40 -7.22 11.97 11.09
N TRP A 41 -6.94 12.38 9.85
CA TRP A 41 -5.60 12.36 9.26
C TRP A 41 -5.42 13.46 8.20
N VAL A 42 -4.17 13.95 8.10
CA VAL A 42 -3.74 14.92 7.07
C VAL A 42 -2.39 14.48 6.51
N ILE A 43 -2.23 14.51 5.19
CA ILE A 43 -0.98 14.17 4.50
C ILE A 43 -0.48 15.39 3.72
N GLY A 44 0.80 15.73 3.91
CA GLY A 44 1.48 16.68 3.05
C GLY A 44 1.82 16.04 1.71
N CYS A 45 1.12 16.39 0.64
CA CYS A 45 1.42 15.93 -0.72
C CYS A 45 2.44 16.83 -1.39
N ARG A 46 3.47 16.24 -2.00
CA ARG A 46 4.50 16.99 -2.71
C ARG A 46 3.94 17.62 -3.97
N ASP A 47 4.12 18.92 -4.12
CA ASP A 47 3.76 19.63 -5.36
C ASP A 47 4.50 19.01 -6.57
N LYS A 48 3.86 19.06 -7.75
CA LYS A 48 4.43 18.55 -9.01
C LYS A 48 5.74 19.22 -9.41
N LYS A 49 6.03 20.40 -8.83
CA LYS A 49 7.30 21.12 -9.00
C LYS A 49 8.44 20.61 -8.12
N SER A 50 8.17 19.76 -7.14
CA SER A 50 9.21 19.22 -6.26
C SER A 50 10.14 18.29 -7.03
N HIS A 51 11.46 18.45 -6.86
CA HIS A 51 12.48 17.63 -7.52
C HIS A 51 12.29 16.12 -7.24
N GLN A 52 11.85 15.38 -8.24
CA GLN A 52 11.71 13.93 -8.16
C GLN A 52 12.98 13.26 -8.68
N VAL A 53 13.67 12.50 -7.83
CA VAL A 53 14.82 11.68 -8.23
C VAL A 53 14.38 10.65 -9.26
N SER A 54 14.90 10.80 -10.49
CA SER A 54 14.49 10.05 -11.68
C SER A 54 14.78 8.54 -11.63
N SER A 55 15.74 8.09 -10.80
CA SER A 55 16.29 6.73 -10.83
C SER A 55 15.35 5.63 -10.29
N ARG A 56 14.16 5.97 -9.75
CA ARG A 56 13.23 5.02 -9.13
C ARG A 56 11.90 4.88 -9.86
N LYS A 57 11.83 5.22 -11.15
CA LYS A 57 10.57 5.25 -11.92
C LYS A 57 9.84 3.91 -11.94
N PHE A 58 10.56 2.79 -12.11
CA PHE A 58 9.97 1.46 -12.21
C PHE A 58 9.34 1.00 -10.88
N GLY A 59 10.05 1.12 -9.75
CA GLY A 59 9.51 0.77 -8.44
C GLY A 59 8.32 1.64 -8.03
N LYS A 60 8.38 2.95 -8.34
CA LYS A 60 7.24 3.87 -8.15
C LYS A 60 6.03 3.50 -9.01
N PHE A 61 6.26 3.07 -10.26
CA PHE A 61 5.20 2.64 -11.15
C PHE A 61 4.49 1.38 -10.61
N ILE A 62 5.26 0.36 -10.20
CA ILE A 62 4.69 -0.87 -9.62
C ILE A 62 3.92 -0.54 -8.34
N LEU A 63 4.49 0.26 -7.43
CA LEU A 63 3.80 0.69 -6.21
C LEU A 63 2.49 1.41 -6.53
N LYS A 64 2.53 2.34 -7.48
CA LYS A 64 1.34 3.09 -7.92
C LYS A 64 0.26 2.15 -8.47
N GLN A 65 0.63 1.14 -9.27
CA GLN A 65 -0.32 0.16 -9.77
C GLN A 65 -0.89 -0.73 -8.66
N CYS A 66 -0.07 -1.19 -7.72
CA CYS A 66 -0.55 -1.96 -6.57
C CYS A 66 -1.53 -1.14 -5.72
N VAL A 67 -1.20 0.10 -5.43
CA VAL A 67 -2.07 1.03 -4.68
C VAL A 67 -3.38 1.28 -5.44
N ARG A 68 -3.30 1.50 -6.75
CA ARG A 68 -4.50 1.67 -7.60
C ARG A 68 -5.41 0.44 -7.56
N VAL A 69 -4.84 -0.76 -7.62
CA VAL A 69 -5.59 -2.02 -7.50
C VAL A 69 -6.25 -2.15 -6.13
N VAL A 70 -5.57 -1.72 -5.07
CA VAL A 70 -6.04 -1.85 -3.68
C VAL A 70 -7.12 -0.83 -3.33
N ILE A 71 -6.92 0.45 -3.70
CA ILE A 71 -7.77 1.59 -3.26
C ILE A 71 -8.64 2.16 -4.38
N GLY A 72 -8.20 2.03 -5.64
CA GLY A 72 -8.90 2.64 -6.78
C GLY A 72 -8.52 4.10 -7.07
N GLU A 73 -7.68 4.74 -6.26
CA GLU A 73 -7.31 6.15 -6.39
C GLU A 73 -5.86 6.36 -6.86
N ASN A 74 -5.62 7.45 -7.60
CA ASN A 74 -4.33 7.76 -8.23
C ASN A 74 -3.61 9.00 -7.64
N GLU A 75 -4.26 9.78 -6.78
CA GLU A 75 -3.86 11.18 -6.55
C GLU A 75 -3.05 11.44 -5.27
N LEU A 76 -3.01 10.53 -4.30
CA LEU A 76 -2.29 10.76 -3.05
C LEU A 76 -0.80 10.45 -3.15
N ASP A 77 0.04 11.28 -2.54
CA ASP A 77 1.47 10.98 -2.36
C ASP A 77 1.66 9.97 -1.21
N PHE A 78 1.54 8.68 -1.54
CA PHE A 78 1.68 7.58 -0.58
C PHE A 78 3.05 7.52 0.10
N ASN A 79 4.04 8.21 -0.43
CA ASN A 79 5.42 8.21 0.08
C ASN A 79 5.81 9.51 0.77
N SER A 80 4.88 10.45 0.94
CA SER A 80 5.19 11.66 1.70
C SER A 80 5.60 11.34 3.13
N GLY A 81 6.66 11.96 3.59
CA GLY A 81 7.19 11.82 4.95
C GLY A 81 6.50 12.70 5.98
N LEU A 82 5.72 13.72 5.56
CA LEU A 82 5.02 14.63 6.48
C LEU A 82 3.56 14.23 6.62
N ARG A 83 3.13 13.86 7.83
CA ARG A 83 1.79 13.36 8.12
C ARG A 83 1.35 13.69 9.53
N GLY A 84 0.07 13.97 9.67
CA GLY A 84 -0.57 14.19 10.95
C GLY A 84 -1.79 13.28 11.13
N PHE A 85 -2.06 12.90 12.38
CA PHE A 85 -3.17 12.00 12.73
C PHE A 85 -3.76 12.37 14.08
N GLN A 86 -5.04 12.07 14.28
CA GLN A 86 -5.58 11.93 15.61
C GLN A 86 -4.95 10.69 16.27
N THR A 87 -4.40 10.87 17.48
CA THR A 87 -3.68 9.79 18.19
C THR A 87 -4.59 8.59 18.48
N SER A 88 -5.84 8.84 18.85
CA SER A 88 -6.85 7.79 19.09
C SER A 88 -7.12 6.92 17.88
N VAL A 89 -7.12 7.50 16.68
CA VAL A 89 -7.32 6.78 15.42
C VAL A 89 -6.07 6.00 15.05
N LEU A 90 -4.90 6.65 15.07
CA LEU A 90 -3.65 6.01 14.69
C LEU A 90 -3.28 4.86 15.61
N SER A 91 -3.57 4.97 16.93
CA SER A 91 -3.23 3.95 17.92
C SER A 91 -3.83 2.58 17.62
N LYS A 92 -5.01 2.52 17.00
CA LYS A 92 -5.67 1.28 16.57
C LYS A 92 -4.85 0.50 15.53
N TYR A 93 -4.01 1.19 14.76
CA TYR A 93 -3.30 0.62 13.63
C TYR A 93 -1.79 0.50 13.82
N LEU A 94 -1.27 0.77 15.02
CA LEU A 94 0.17 0.72 15.28
C LEU A 94 0.78 -0.65 15.02
N SER A 95 0.02 -1.73 15.26
CA SER A 95 0.46 -3.11 15.00
C SER A 95 0.76 -3.39 13.50
N PHE A 96 0.15 -2.63 12.59
CA PHE A 96 0.40 -2.75 11.15
C PHE A 96 1.62 -1.96 10.68
N ILE A 97 2.04 -0.96 11.47
CA ILE A 97 3.14 -0.03 11.15
C ILE A 97 4.47 -0.60 11.65
N GLU A 98 4.44 -1.51 12.62
CA GLU A 98 5.61 -2.15 13.19
C GLU A 98 6.37 -2.95 12.14
N GLY A 99 7.60 -2.59 11.87
CA GLY A 99 8.49 -3.39 11.03
C GLY A 99 9.08 -2.72 9.79
N GLY A 100 9.10 -1.39 9.66
CA GLY A 100 10.03 -0.82 8.71
C GLY A 100 9.54 0.28 7.75
N PHE A 101 10.23 0.40 6.65
CA PHE A 101 10.18 1.47 5.64
C PHE A 101 8.84 1.68 4.91
N GLY A 102 7.76 1.09 5.34
CA GLY A 102 6.45 1.22 4.71
C GLY A 102 5.44 2.04 5.51
N ALA A 103 5.82 2.63 6.64
CA ALA A 103 4.90 3.31 7.54
C ALA A 103 4.02 4.35 6.81
N SER A 104 4.63 5.16 5.96
CA SER A 104 3.91 6.18 5.20
C SER A 104 2.88 5.58 4.24
N THR A 105 3.25 4.61 3.44
CA THR A 105 2.32 3.94 2.52
C THR A 105 1.26 3.15 3.28
N THR A 106 1.67 2.38 4.29
CA THR A 106 0.77 1.54 5.09
C THR A 106 -0.29 2.38 5.80
N THR A 107 0.07 3.50 6.42
CA THR A 107 -0.91 4.36 7.10
C THR A 107 -1.90 5.00 6.15
N THR A 108 -1.47 5.47 4.97
CA THR A 108 -2.41 5.99 3.98
C THR A 108 -3.44 4.94 3.57
N LEU A 109 -2.97 3.72 3.30
CA LEU A 109 -3.83 2.61 2.90
C LEU A 109 -4.79 2.21 4.03
N LEU A 110 -4.33 2.22 5.29
CA LEU A 110 -5.15 1.94 6.46
C LEU A 110 -6.25 2.97 6.62
N MET A 111 -5.92 4.26 6.61
CA MET A 111 -6.87 5.35 6.77
C MET A 111 -7.95 5.32 5.67
N LYS A 112 -7.54 5.08 4.42
CA LYS A 112 -8.47 4.97 3.30
C LYS A 112 -9.35 3.72 3.36
N LYS A 113 -8.79 2.55 3.69
CA LYS A 113 -9.57 1.30 3.79
C LYS A 113 -10.58 1.34 4.93
N ALA A 114 -10.23 1.94 6.04
CA ALA A 114 -11.10 2.13 7.20
C ALA A 114 -12.06 3.33 7.05
N LEU A 115 -12.05 4.01 5.90
CA LEU A 115 -12.90 5.16 5.59
C LEU A 115 -12.78 6.31 6.60
N HIS A 116 -11.61 6.46 7.22
CA HIS A 116 -11.34 7.59 8.10
C HIS A 116 -11.37 8.92 7.35
N TYR A 117 -11.98 9.92 7.97
CA TYR A 117 -12.12 11.25 7.41
C TYR A 117 -10.78 12.00 7.43
N GLY A 118 -10.28 12.39 6.26
CA GLY A 118 -9.00 13.06 6.17
C GLY A 118 -8.76 13.72 4.83
N THR A 119 -7.70 14.52 4.78
CA THR A 119 -7.37 15.34 3.61
C THR A 119 -5.88 15.33 3.30
N SER A 120 -5.52 15.99 2.21
CA SER A 120 -4.13 16.25 1.83
C SER A 120 -3.93 17.74 1.58
N ILE A 121 -2.77 18.26 1.95
CA ILE A 121 -2.34 19.62 1.66
C ILE A 121 -1.09 19.61 0.80
N ASP A 122 -0.99 20.54 -0.13
CA ASP A 122 0.20 20.67 -0.95
C ASP A 122 1.36 21.25 -0.12
N ILE A 123 2.51 20.58 -0.17
CA ILE A 123 3.73 20.99 0.51
C ILE A 123 4.88 21.15 -0.50
N THR A 124 5.78 22.05 -0.19
CA THR A 124 7.01 22.25 -0.98
C THR A 124 8.18 21.55 -0.29
N VAL A 125 8.73 20.54 -0.94
CA VAL A 125 9.87 19.79 -0.42
C VAL A 125 11.17 20.37 -0.94
N MET A 126 12.09 20.70 -0.03
CA MET A 126 13.42 21.24 -0.35
C MET A 126 14.33 20.16 -0.92
N GLU A 127 15.40 20.56 -1.61
CA GLU A 127 16.43 19.64 -2.04
C GLU A 127 17.10 18.97 -0.83
N ARG A 128 17.33 17.67 -0.95
CA ARG A 128 17.97 16.90 0.11
C ARG A 128 19.42 17.31 0.29
N SER A 129 19.81 17.72 1.48
CA SER A 129 21.20 17.92 1.82
C SER A 129 21.84 16.57 2.17
N GLY A 130 22.64 16.00 1.26
CA GLY A 130 23.41 14.79 1.48
C GLY A 130 23.29 13.72 0.40
N SER A 131 24.22 12.77 0.39
CA SER A 131 24.27 11.64 -0.55
C SER A 131 23.31 10.53 -0.12
N SER A 132 22.59 9.94 -1.08
CA SER A 132 21.73 8.79 -0.84
C SER A 132 22.57 7.52 -0.64
N SER A 133 22.53 6.89 0.52
CA SER A 133 23.20 5.62 0.84
C SER A 133 22.50 4.37 0.29
N VAL A 134 21.63 4.52 -0.72
CA VAL A 134 20.77 3.45 -1.24
C VAL A 134 21.53 2.52 -2.19
N ARG A 135 21.66 1.24 -1.82
CA ARG A 135 22.16 0.15 -2.68
C ARG A 135 21.03 -0.32 -3.60
N GLN A 136 21.04 0.07 -4.87
CA GLN A 136 19.94 -0.04 -5.83
C GLN A 136 19.28 -1.44 -5.95
N LEU A 137 20.05 -2.52 -6.02
CA LEU A 137 19.49 -3.87 -6.19
C LEU A 137 18.85 -4.42 -4.91
N ARG A 138 19.53 -4.28 -3.77
CA ARG A 138 19.06 -4.80 -2.49
C ARG A 138 17.81 -4.05 -2.00
N ASP A 139 17.78 -2.74 -2.21
CA ASP A 139 16.66 -1.90 -1.81
C ASP A 139 15.48 -2.04 -2.79
N GLY A 140 15.74 -2.36 -4.06
CA GLY A 140 14.71 -2.71 -5.04
C GLY A 140 13.95 -3.97 -4.63
N MET A 141 14.64 -5.03 -4.25
CA MET A 141 14.01 -6.29 -3.80
C MET A 141 13.23 -6.11 -2.49
N ARG A 142 13.78 -5.36 -1.53
CA ARG A 142 13.07 -5.01 -0.29
C ARG A 142 11.80 -4.22 -0.55
N SER A 143 11.87 -3.25 -1.46
CA SER A 143 10.70 -2.46 -1.86
C SER A 143 9.64 -3.34 -2.52
N MET A 144 10.03 -4.29 -3.35
CA MET A 144 9.12 -5.23 -4.01
C MET A 144 8.43 -6.16 -3.00
N LEU A 145 9.19 -6.71 -2.04
CA LEU A 145 8.63 -7.49 -0.93
C LEU A 145 7.68 -6.68 -0.06
N LEU A 146 7.99 -5.40 0.20
CA LEU A 146 7.12 -4.51 0.94
C LEU A 146 5.80 -4.26 0.19
N ILE A 147 5.87 -3.97 -1.11
CA ILE A 147 4.69 -3.80 -1.97
C ILE A 147 3.82 -5.05 -1.94
N PHE A 148 4.44 -6.22 -2.07
CA PHE A 148 3.73 -7.49 -2.02
C PHE A 148 3.06 -7.70 -0.64
N LYS A 149 3.77 -7.45 0.47
CA LYS A 149 3.20 -7.53 1.82
C LYS A 149 2.01 -6.60 2.01
N ILE A 150 2.13 -5.34 1.56
CA ILE A 150 1.05 -4.36 1.62
C ILE A 150 -0.16 -4.86 0.79
N ALA A 151 0.08 -5.32 -0.42
CA ALA A 151 -0.97 -5.80 -1.30
C ALA A 151 -1.69 -7.02 -0.72
N MET A 152 -0.95 -7.96 -0.11
CA MET A 152 -1.51 -9.12 0.60
C MET A 152 -2.27 -8.73 1.87
N LEU A 153 -1.88 -7.65 2.53
CA LEU A 153 -2.59 -7.13 3.70
C LEU A 153 -3.94 -6.52 3.35
N PHE A 154 -4.03 -5.84 2.20
CA PHE A 154 -5.21 -5.02 1.85
C PHE A 154 -6.18 -5.67 0.87
N SER A 155 -5.69 -6.49 -0.05
CA SER A 155 -6.52 -7.09 -1.10
C SER A 155 -5.89 -8.39 -1.64
N PRO A 156 -5.75 -9.42 -0.79
CA PRO A 156 -5.14 -10.68 -1.22
C PRO A 156 -5.95 -11.37 -2.33
N LEU A 157 -7.28 -11.27 -2.30
CA LEU A 157 -8.13 -11.85 -3.34
C LEU A 157 -7.85 -11.27 -4.73
N LYS A 158 -7.61 -9.95 -4.85
CA LYS A 158 -7.32 -9.35 -6.16
C LYS A 158 -6.03 -9.88 -6.77
N ILE A 159 -5.04 -10.25 -5.95
CA ILE A 159 -3.74 -10.75 -6.40
C ILE A 159 -3.78 -12.26 -6.60
N ILE A 160 -4.08 -13.00 -5.55
CA ILE A 160 -4.07 -14.47 -5.57
C ILE A 160 -5.25 -15.00 -6.39
N GLY A 161 -6.46 -14.43 -6.20
CA GLY A 161 -7.62 -14.78 -7.00
C GLY A 161 -7.46 -14.43 -8.49
N GLY A 162 -6.82 -13.29 -8.79
CA GLY A 162 -6.46 -12.93 -10.16
C GLY A 162 -5.49 -13.92 -10.82
N LEU A 163 -4.47 -14.39 -10.07
CA LEU A 163 -3.56 -15.43 -10.51
C LEU A 163 -4.31 -16.75 -10.76
N GLY A 164 -5.20 -17.13 -9.84
CA GLY A 164 -6.02 -18.32 -9.96
C GLY A 164 -6.97 -18.26 -11.16
N LEU A 165 -7.58 -17.11 -11.40
CA LEU A 165 -8.43 -16.89 -12.58
C LEU A 165 -7.64 -16.99 -13.89
N PHE A 166 -6.43 -16.46 -13.91
CA PHE A 166 -5.52 -16.60 -15.05
C PHE A 166 -5.17 -18.07 -15.30
N GLN A 167 -4.76 -18.82 -14.27
CA GLN A 167 -4.48 -20.25 -14.39
C GLN A 167 -5.71 -21.03 -14.89
N PHE A 168 -6.88 -20.78 -14.31
CA PHE A 168 -8.15 -21.40 -14.72
C PHE A 168 -8.43 -21.16 -16.21
N THR A 169 -8.33 -19.90 -16.64
CA THR A 169 -8.59 -19.52 -18.03
C THR A 169 -7.60 -20.18 -18.98
N VAL A 170 -6.31 -20.20 -18.64
CA VAL A 170 -5.27 -20.87 -19.44
C VAL A 170 -5.53 -22.36 -19.55
N GLY A 171 -5.90 -23.01 -18.43
CA GLY A 171 -6.22 -24.44 -18.42
C GLY A 171 -7.40 -24.80 -19.33
N ILE A 172 -8.48 -24.02 -19.26
CA ILE A 172 -9.67 -24.23 -20.11
C ILE A 172 -9.34 -23.97 -21.59
N ILE A 173 -8.70 -22.86 -21.93
CA ILE A 173 -8.34 -22.51 -23.30
C ILE A 173 -7.43 -23.59 -23.91
N TYR A 174 -6.41 -24.01 -23.17
CA TYR A 174 -5.48 -25.05 -23.61
C TYR A 174 -6.21 -26.40 -23.83
N GLY A 175 -7.07 -26.80 -22.90
CA GLY A 175 -7.86 -28.03 -23.02
C GLY A 175 -8.80 -28.00 -24.21
N PHE A 176 -9.50 -26.88 -24.39
CA PHE A 176 -10.42 -26.71 -25.52
C PHE A 176 -9.70 -26.71 -26.87
N PHE A 177 -8.56 -26.02 -26.96
CA PHE A 177 -7.73 -26.01 -28.17
C PHE A 177 -7.30 -27.42 -28.57
N ARG A 178 -6.80 -28.21 -27.65
CA ARG A 178 -6.36 -29.59 -27.86
C ARG A 178 -7.54 -30.51 -28.28
N ALA A 179 -8.68 -30.32 -27.61
CA ALA A 179 -9.85 -31.15 -27.89
C ALA A 179 -10.46 -30.88 -29.30
N VAL A 180 -10.57 -29.59 -29.67
CA VAL A 180 -11.27 -29.19 -30.92
C VAL A 180 -10.34 -29.16 -32.11
N VAL A 181 -9.13 -28.58 -31.96
CA VAL A 181 -8.21 -28.37 -33.10
C VAL A 181 -7.39 -29.63 -33.40
N GLU A 182 -6.92 -30.30 -32.35
CA GLU A 182 -6.06 -31.48 -32.51
C GLU A 182 -6.82 -32.80 -32.38
N HIS A 183 -8.13 -32.77 -32.10
CA HIS A 183 -8.98 -33.97 -31.93
C HIS A 183 -8.45 -35.02 -30.94
N GLN A 184 -7.66 -34.58 -29.94
CA GLN A 184 -6.96 -35.43 -28.94
C GLN A 184 -7.67 -35.57 -27.59
N GLY A 185 -8.86 -34.97 -27.43
CA GLY A 185 -9.55 -34.89 -26.14
C GLY A 185 -8.89 -33.92 -25.19
N PHE A 186 -9.37 -33.85 -23.92
CA PHE A 186 -8.82 -32.98 -22.91
C PHE A 186 -7.54 -33.58 -22.31
N PRO A 187 -6.37 -32.95 -22.46
CA PRO A 187 -5.13 -33.45 -21.88
C PRO A 187 -5.14 -33.32 -20.35
N ILE A 188 -4.52 -34.27 -19.65
CA ILE A 188 -4.40 -34.27 -18.18
C ILE A 188 -3.82 -32.97 -17.67
N LEU A 189 -2.85 -32.38 -18.37
CA LEU A 189 -2.21 -31.12 -18.02
C LEU A 189 -3.23 -29.97 -17.95
N SER A 190 -4.22 -29.90 -18.90
CA SER A 190 -5.24 -28.85 -18.86
C SER A 190 -6.13 -28.98 -17.62
N VAL A 191 -6.48 -30.20 -17.23
CA VAL A 191 -7.28 -30.48 -16.06
C VAL A 191 -6.53 -30.08 -14.77
N ILE A 192 -5.23 -30.43 -14.68
CA ILE A 192 -4.39 -30.04 -13.56
C ILE A 192 -4.29 -28.51 -13.42
N ILE A 193 -4.04 -27.79 -14.51
CA ILE A 193 -3.94 -26.32 -14.49
C ILE A 193 -5.28 -25.70 -14.08
N THR A 194 -6.40 -26.21 -14.61
CA THR A 194 -7.75 -25.73 -14.29
C THR A 194 -8.09 -25.91 -12.81
N ILE A 195 -7.85 -27.11 -12.27
CA ILE A 195 -8.09 -27.43 -10.84
C ILE A 195 -7.18 -26.57 -9.96
N SER A 196 -5.90 -26.44 -10.32
CA SER A 196 -4.96 -25.57 -9.60
C SER A 196 -5.44 -24.12 -9.59
N GLY A 197 -6.01 -23.61 -10.70
CA GLY A 197 -6.60 -22.29 -10.77
C GLY A 197 -7.75 -22.11 -9.78
N ILE A 198 -8.66 -23.09 -9.72
CA ILE A 198 -9.77 -23.08 -8.75
C ILE A 198 -9.24 -23.09 -7.32
N GLN A 199 -8.30 -23.96 -6.99
CA GLN A 199 -7.67 -24.00 -5.66
C GLN A 199 -7.02 -22.66 -5.29
N THR A 200 -6.32 -22.04 -6.24
CA THR A 200 -5.68 -20.73 -6.01
C THR A 200 -6.72 -19.64 -5.74
N ILE A 201 -7.88 -19.66 -6.42
CA ILE A 201 -9.00 -18.73 -6.13
C ILE A 201 -9.51 -18.94 -4.71
N PHE A 202 -9.73 -20.19 -4.28
CA PHE A 202 -10.17 -20.49 -2.91
C PHE A 202 -9.17 -20.02 -1.85
N VAL A 203 -7.88 -20.22 -2.08
CA VAL A 203 -6.83 -19.67 -1.21
C VAL A 203 -6.93 -18.15 -1.13
N GLY A 204 -7.14 -17.48 -2.28
CA GLY A 204 -7.34 -16.02 -2.33
C GLY A 204 -8.54 -15.56 -1.49
N LEU A 205 -9.66 -16.27 -1.55
CA LEU A 205 -10.86 -15.98 -0.75
C LEU A 205 -10.60 -16.15 0.75
N VAL A 206 -9.94 -17.22 1.16
CA VAL A 206 -9.60 -17.46 2.59
C VAL A 206 -8.69 -16.35 3.11
N LEU A 207 -7.65 -15.99 2.36
CA LEU A 207 -6.73 -14.93 2.76
C LEU A 207 -7.44 -13.56 2.86
N ASP A 208 -8.41 -13.29 1.99
CA ASP A 208 -9.20 -12.05 2.03
C ASP A 208 -10.09 -11.99 3.29
N GLN A 209 -10.72 -13.10 3.65
CA GLN A 209 -11.47 -13.19 4.90
C GLN A 209 -10.57 -12.99 6.13
N MET A 210 -9.38 -13.61 6.15
CA MET A 210 -8.41 -13.41 7.22
C MET A 210 -7.96 -11.94 7.34
N ALA A 211 -7.73 -11.27 6.21
CA ALA A 211 -7.40 -9.85 6.19
C ALA A 211 -8.55 -9.00 6.77
N ASN A 212 -9.80 -9.26 6.38
CA ASN A 212 -10.97 -8.54 6.87
C ASN A 212 -11.20 -8.75 8.36
N ILE A 213 -11.06 -9.98 8.87
CA ILE A 213 -11.15 -10.29 10.31
C ILE A 213 -10.08 -9.52 11.08
N ARG A 214 -8.82 -9.50 10.60
CA ARG A 214 -7.74 -8.76 11.23
C ARG A 214 -8.04 -7.25 11.31
N PHE A 215 -8.66 -6.67 10.29
CA PHE A 215 -9.11 -5.28 10.33
C PHE A 215 -10.19 -5.07 11.38
N ALA A 216 -11.24 -5.87 11.38
CA ALA A 216 -12.36 -5.76 12.31
C ALA A 216 -11.94 -5.89 13.79
N LEU A 217 -10.90 -6.69 14.09
CA LEU A 217 -10.35 -6.83 15.44
C LEU A 217 -9.59 -5.59 15.92
N ASN A 218 -9.03 -4.78 15.01
CA ASN A 218 -8.29 -3.56 15.36
C ASN A 218 -9.19 -2.29 15.40
N GLU A 219 -10.41 -2.36 14.88
CA GLU A 219 -11.38 -1.25 14.95
C GLU A 219 -12.10 -1.17 16.30
N LYS A 220 -12.17 -2.29 17.04
CA LYS A 220 -12.72 -2.34 18.40
C LYS A 220 -11.73 -1.81 19.43
#